data_862cebff77d9b371b029cecd710ba857
#
_entry.id   862cebff77d9b371b029cecd710ba857
#
_cell.length_a   1.000
_cell.length_b   1.000
_cell.length_c   1.000
_cell.angle_alpha   90.00
_cell.angle_beta   90.00
_cell.angle_gamma   90.00
#
_symmetry.space_group_name_H-M   'P 1'
#
loop_
_entity.id
_entity.type
_entity.pdbx_description
1 polymer ?
#
loop_
_entity_poly.entity_id
_entity_poly.type
_entity_poly.pdbx_seq_one_letter_code
_entity_poly.pdbx_strand_id
1 'polypeptide(L)'
;MEIMNQIDLVVANDAEELTRRRGLAAARRTREAERTLLLRKLVRMERQADQLRGWIAERKADVGASSEMQRMVDWVKAELVGLEEFLDPSRLSRLLHTRNLFPEVDDLVDTLGEPPPRRPWGR
;
A
#
# COMPACT_ATOMS: atom_id res chain seq x y z
N MET A 1 13.12 39.39 32.42
CA MET A 1 12.15 39.23 31.31
C MET A 1 12.72 38.44 30.14
N GLU A 2 13.93 38.72 29.70
CA GLU A 2 14.56 38.00 28.61
C GLU A 2 14.77 36.51 28.90
N ILE A 3 15.10 36.14 30.13
CA ILE A 3 15.29 34.74 30.55
C ILE A 3 13.97 33.93 30.43
N MET A 4 12.85 34.54 30.82
CA MET A 4 11.54 33.87 30.70
C MET A 4 11.12 33.71 29.25
N ASN A 5 11.40 34.70 28.38
CA ASN A 5 11.13 34.57 26.95
C ASN A 5 11.96 33.45 26.29
N GLN A 6 13.21 33.26 26.71
CA GLN A 6 14.05 32.18 26.21
C GLN A 6 13.53 30.79 26.63
N ILE A 7 13.06 30.66 27.86
CA ILE A 7 12.46 29.42 28.36
C ILE A 7 11.17 29.09 27.59
N ASP A 8 10.32 30.08 27.37
CA ASP A 8 9.09 29.93 26.61
C ASP A 8 9.37 29.51 25.15
N LEU A 9 10.39 30.08 24.52
CA LEU A 9 10.81 29.69 23.17
C LEU A 9 11.34 28.26 23.11
N VAL A 10 12.12 27.84 24.08
CA VAL A 10 12.64 26.45 24.15
C VAL A 10 11.51 25.45 24.32
N VAL A 11 10.55 25.72 25.20
CA VAL A 11 9.37 24.87 25.40
C VAL A 11 8.53 24.78 24.13
N ALA A 12 8.30 25.91 23.45
CA ALA A 12 7.55 25.96 22.18
C ALA A 12 8.27 25.16 21.09
N ASN A 13 9.60 25.31 20.97
CA ASN A 13 10.40 24.56 20.00
C ASN A 13 10.38 23.05 20.27
N ASP A 14 10.45 22.63 21.51
CA ASP A 14 10.36 21.22 21.91
C ASP A 14 8.98 20.66 21.58
N ALA A 15 7.91 21.40 21.81
CA ALA A 15 6.55 21.01 21.48
C ALA A 15 6.36 20.87 19.95
N GLU A 16 6.87 21.81 19.16
CA GLU A 16 6.85 21.77 17.71
C GLU A 16 7.63 20.58 17.16
N GLU A 17 8.82 20.33 17.70
CA GLU A 17 9.67 19.20 17.32
C GLU A 17 8.98 17.87 17.62
N LEU A 18 8.35 17.73 18.78
CA LEU A 18 7.61 16.53 19.14
C LEU A 18 6.40 16.32 18.23
N THR A 19 5.68 17.39 17.89
CA THR A 19 4.56 17.35 16.95
C THR A 19 5.03 16.88 15.57
N ARG A 20 6.16 17.44 15.09
CA ARG A 20 6.77 17.04 13.82
C ARG A 20 7.13 15.55 13.82
N ARG A 21 7.77 15.08 14.89
CA ARG A 21 8.17 13.66 15.01
C ARG A 21 6.97 12.72 15.06
N ARG A 22 5.89 13.12 15.73
CA ARG A 22 4.63 12.37 15.75
C ARG A 22 3.98 12.32 14.38
N GLY A 23 4.07 13.41 13.62
CA GLY A 23 3.61 13.45 12.24
C GLY A 23 4.38 12.48 11.35
N LEU A 24 5.71 12.39 11.49
CA LEU A 24 6.53 11.42 10.79
C LEU A 24 6.15 9.99 11.17
N ALA A 25 5.95 9.72 12.46
CA ALA A 25 5.54 8.41 12.94
C ALA A 25 4.18 8.00 12.35
N ALA A 26 3.21 8.90 12.31
CA ALA A 26 1.91 8.66 11.69
C ALA A 26 2.04 8.36 10.21
N ALA A 27 2.88 9.12 9.50
CA ALA A 27 3.13 8.91 8.07
C ALA A 27 3.81 7.56 7.80
N ARG A 28 4.75 7.14 8.66
CA ARG A 28 5.35 5.80 8.56
C ARG A 28 4.31 4.70 8.73
N ARG A 29 3.42 4.83 9.72
CA ARG A 29 2.34 3.85 9.93
C ARG A 29 1.39 3.79 8.74
N THR A 30 1.04 4.91 8.16
CA THR A 30 0.19 5.00 6.97
C THR A 30 0.86 4.30 5.79
N ARG A 31 2.15 4.59 5.54
CA ARG A 31 2.91 3.95 4.47
C ARG A 31 2.95 2.43 4.65
N GLU A 32 3.22 1.97 5.87
CA GLU A 32 3.27 0.54 6.17
C GLU A 32 1.91 -0.13 5.98
N ALA A 33 0.82 0.53 6.36
CA ALA A 33 -0.53 0.04 6.13
C ALA A 33 -0.84 -0.05 4.63
N GLU A 34 -0.45 0.93 3.84
CA GLU A 34 -0.61 0.93 2.38
C GLU A 34 0.19 -0.19 1.72
N ARG A 35 1.43 -0.42 2.17
CA ARG A 35 2.26 -1.56 1.72
C ARG A 35 1.57 -2.89 1.98
N THR A 36 1.03 -3.07 3.18
CA THR A 36 0.35 -4.30 3.58
C THR A 36 -0.92 -4.52 2.76
N LEU A 37 -1.73 -3.48 2.56
CA LEU A 37 -2.94 -3.58 1.75
C LEU A 37 -2.62 -3.92 0.30
N LEU A 38 -1.60 -3.30 -0.27
CA LEU A 38 -1.16 -3.59 -1.63
C LEU A 38 -0.68 -5.04 -1.75
N LEU A 39 0.15 -5.50 -0.81
CA LEU A 39 0.65 -6.88 -0.80
C LEU A 39 -0.50 -7.89 -0.78
N ARG A 40 -1.47 -7.69 0.11
CA ARG A 40 -2.64 -8.57 0.21
C ARG A 40 -3.45 -8.58 -1.08
N LYS A 41 -3.61 -7.43 -1.69
CA LYS A 41 -4.31 -7.31 -2.97
C LYS A 41 -3.58 -8.05 -4.08
N LEU A 42 -2.26 -7.88 -4.18
CA LEU A 42 -1.44 -8.54 -5.19
C LEU A 42 -1.49 -10.07 -5.04
N VAL A 43 -1.31 -10.57 -3.81
CA VAL A 43 -1.38 -12.01 -3.53
C VAL A 43 -2.74 -12.57 -3.92
N ARG A 44 -3.83 -11.89 -3.58
CA ARG A 44 -5.18 -12.31 -3.92
C ARG A 44 -5.39 -12.33 -5.44
N MET A 45 -4.92 -11.31 -6.14
CA MET A 45 -5.06 -11.21 -7.59
C MET A 45 -4.23 -12.27 -8.31
N GLU A 46 -3.02 -12.55 -7.84
CA GLU A 46 -2.17 -13.62 -8.39
C GLU A 46 -2.82 -14.98 -8.24
N ARG A 47 -3.38 -15.27 -7.06
CA ARG A 47 -4.13 -16.51 -6.82
C ARG A 47 -5.34 -16.62 -7.74
N GLN A 48 -6.08 -15.54 -7.88
CA GLN A 48 -7.25 -15.52 -8.76
C GLN A 48 -6.85 -15.75 -10.21
N ALA A 49 -5.77 -15.10 -10.67
CA ALA A 49 -5.26 -15.30 -12.03
C ALA A 49 -4.87 -16.76 -12.26
N ASP A 50 -4.17 -17.39 -11.31
CA ASP A 50 -3.80 -18.80 -11.41
C ASP A 50 -5.03 -19.72 -11.46
N GLN A 51 -6.03 -19.45 -10.64
CA GLN A 51 -7.29 -20.21 -10.64
C GLN A 51 -8.02 -20.06 -11.97
N LEU A 52 -8.07 -18.86 -12.53
CA LEU A 52 -8.71 -18.64 -13.85
C LEU A 52 -7.96 -19.34 -14.98
N ARG A 53 -6.62 -19.32 -14.95
CA ARG A 53 -5.81 -20.06 -15.95
C ARG A 53 -6.10 -21.53 -15.90
N GLY A 54 -6.16 -22.12 -14.70
CA GLY A 54 -6.49 -23.53 -14.51
C GLY A 54 -7.90 -23.86 -14.99
N TRP A 55 -8.87 -23.04 -14.65
CA TRP A 55 -10.26 -23.22 -15.09
C TRP A 55 -10.37 -23.14 -16.61
N ILE A 56 -9.73 -22.18 -17.26
CA ILE A 56 -9.72 -22.03 -18.72
C ILE A 56 -9.07 -23.25 -19.37
N ALA A 57 -7.93 -23.72 -18.84
CA ALA A 57 -7.23 -24.89 -19.36
C ALA A 57 -8.10 -26.15 -19.33
N GLU A 58 -8.85 -26.36 -18.24
CA GLU A 58 -9.81 -27.46 -18.14
C GLU A 58 -10.93 -27.34 -19.18
N ARG A 59 -11.42 -26.14 -19.44
CA ARG A 59 -12.49 -25.92 -20.43
C ARG A 59 -12.03 -26.13 -21.88
N LYS A 60 -10.75 -25.92 -22.17
CA LYS A 60 -10.18 -26.22 -23.51
C LYS A 60 -10.24 -27.70 -23.87
N ALA A 61 -10.24 -28.58 -22.87
CA ALA A 61 -10.37 -30.02 -23.07
C ALA A 61 -11.82 -30.45 -23.32
N ASP A 62 -12.81 -29.60 -23.04
CA ASP A 62 -14.22 -29.90 -23.21
C ASP A 62 -14.61 -29.75 -24.69
N VAL A 63 -14.77 -30.86 -25.36
CA VAL A 63 -15.21 -30.90 -26.76
C VAL A 63 -16.74 -30.92 -26.80
N GLY A 64 -17.35 -30.02 -27.56
CA GLY A 64 -18.80 -29.95 -27.73
C GLY A 64 -19.50 -29.04 -26.74
N ALA A 65 -18.78 -28.12 -26.13
CA ALA A 65 -19.36 -27.09 -25.25
C ALA A 65 -20.42 -26.26 -26.00
N SER A 66 -21.50 -25.86 -25.29
CA SER A 66 -22.52 -24.98 -25.82
C SER A 66 -21.96 -23.59 -26.18
N SER A 67 -22.69 -22.86 -27.03
CA SER A 67 -22.32 -21.47 -27.36
C SER A 67 -22.35 -20.55 -26.13
N GLU A 68 -23.21 -20.84 -25.16
CA GLU A 68 -23.24 -20.12 -23.89
C GLU A 68 -21.98 -20.38 -23.07
N MET A 69 -21.54 -21.63 -23.01
CA MET A 69 -20.29 -21.99 -22.33
C MET A 69 -19.09 -21.30 -23.00
N GLN A 70 -19.08 -21.23 -24.31
CA GLN A 70 -18.03 -20.53 -25.05
C GLN A 70 -18.00 -19.04 -24.70
N ARG A 71 -19.16 -18.41 -24.62
CA ARG A 71 -19.25 -16.99 -24.20
C ARG A 71 -18.75 -16.81 -22.77
N MET A 72 -19.05 -17.74 -21.86
CA MET A 72 -18.53 -17.71 -20.49
C MET A 72 -17.03 -17.83 -20.47
N VAL A 73 -16.45 -18.74 -21.23
CA VAL A 73 -14.99 -18.91 -21.34
C VAL A 73 -14.34 -17.60 -21.84
N ASP A 74 -14.92 -17.01 -22.88
CA ASP A 74 -14.41 -15.75 -23.42
C ASP A 74 -14.47 -14.61 -22.40
N TRP A 75 -15.53 -14.57 -21.60
CA TRP A 75 -15.67 -13.59 -20.53
C TRP A 75 -14.61 -13.82 -19.42
N VAL A 76 -14.38 -15.07 -19.02
CA VAL A 76 -13.34 -15.41 -18.05
C VAL A 76 -11.95 -15.03 -18.55
N LYS A 77 -11.66 -15.26 -19.84
CA LYS A 77 -10.39 -14.83 -20.46
C LYS A 77 -10.21 -13.33 -20.38
N ALA A 78 -11.26 -12.55 -20.61
CA ALA A 78 -11.21 -11.09 -20.47
C ALA A 78 -10.94 -10.66 -19.02
N GLU A 79 -11.55 -11.32 -18.04
CA GLU A 79 -11.29 -11.09 -16.63
C GLU A 79 -9.81 -11.38 -16.28
N LEU A 80 -9.27 -12.47 -16.81
CA LEU A 80 -7.86 -12.82 -16.62
C LEU A 80 -6.93 -11.74 -17.21
N VAL A 81 -7.22 -11.25 -18.40
CA VAL A 81 -6.44 -10.16 -19.01
C VAL A 81 -6.41 -8.94 -18.11
N GLY A 82 -7.54 -8.55 -17.52
CA GLY A 82 -7.61 -7.44 -16.57
C GLY A 82 -6.73 -7.65 -15.35
N LEU A 83 -6.70 -8.87 -14.78
CA LEU A 83 -5.83 -9.21 -13.67
C LEU A 83 -4.34 -9.14 -14.07
N GLU A 84 -4.00 -9.69 -15.22
CA GLU A 84 -2.62 -9.69 -15.73
C GLU A 84 -2.11 -8.27 -16.01
N GLU A 85 -2.97 -7.39 -16.54
CA GLU A 85 -2.64 -5.99 -16.74
C GLU A 85 -2.33 -5.29 -15.41
N PHE A 86 -3.13 -5.54 -14.39
CA PHE A 86 -2.87 -4.98 -13.06
C PHE A 86 -1.57 -5.51 -12.45
N LEU A 87 -1.27 -6.79 -12.68
CA LEU A 87 -0.08 -7.47 -12.16
C LEU A 87 1.18 -7.21 -12.99
N ASP A 88 1.08 -6.48 -14.09
CA ASP A 88 2.22 -6.17 -14.96
C ASP A 88 3.32 -5.45 -14.16
N PRO A 89 4.58 -5.97 -14.19
CA PRO A 89 5.68 -5.39 -13.42
C PRO A 89 5.94 -3.91 -13.69
N SER A 90 5.82 -3.47 -14.93
CA SER A 90 6.03 -2.06 -15.30
C SER A 90 4.96 -1.17 -14.70
N ARG A 91 3.70 -1.63 -14.71
CA ARG A 91 2.59 -0.91 -14.10
C ARG A 91 2.72 -0.85 -12.58
N LEU A 92 3.11 -1.96 -11.96
CA LEU A 92 3.35 -2.01 -10.51
C LEU A 92 4.49 -1.08 -10.10
N SER A 93 5.58 -1.05 -10.86
CA SER A 93 6.69 -0.12 -10.61
C SER A 93 6.24 1.32 -10.63
N ARG A 94 5.42 1.70 -11.61
CA ARG A 94 4.86 3.06 -11.69
C ARG A 94 3.95 3.37 -10.51
N LEU A 95 3.12 2.41 -10.10
CA LEU A 95 2.25 2.55 -8.94
C LEU A 95 3.06 2.78 -7.66
N LEU A 96 4.08 1.97 -7.43
CA LEU A 96 4.96 2.09 -6.26
C LEU A 96 5.65 3.46 -6.24
N HIS A 97 6.12 3.92 -7.39
CA HIS A 97 6.76 5.23 -7.51
C HIS A 97 5.77 6.36 -7.24
N THR A 98 4.60 6.32 -7.87
CA THR A 98 3.58 7.37 -7.74
C THR A 98 3.10 7.51 -6.30
N ARG A 99 2.94 6.40 -5.58
CA ARG A 99 2.51 6.39 -4.18
C ARG A 99 3.67 6.53 -3.19
N ASN A 100 4.91 6.57 -3.67
CA ASN A 100 6.11 6.68 -2.85
C ASN A 100 6.14 5.63 -1.71
N LEU A 101 5.81 4.37 -2.03
CA LEU A 101 5.73 3.31 -1.03
C LEU A 101 7.09 2.74 -0.64
N PHE A 102 8.05 2.72 -1.58
CA PHE A 102 9.40 2.19 -1.35
C PHE A 102 10.44 3.14 -1.90
N PRO A 103 10.57 4.35 -1.33
CA PRO A 103 11.60 5.28 -1.77
C PRO A 103 12.99 4.72 -1.52
N GLU A 104 13.93 5.06 -2.39
CA GLU A 104 15.32 4.64 -2.28
C GLU A 104 15.97 5.14 -0.98
N VAL A 105 15.63 6.39 -0.62
CA VAL A 105 16.02 7.01 0.65
C VAL A 105 14.77 7.18 1.50
N ASP A 106 14.82 6.70 2.75
CA ASP A 106 13.69 6.84 3.68
C ASP A 106 13.54 8.31 4.10
N ASP A 107 12.49 8.95 3.58
CA ASP A 107 12.14 10.35 3.85
C ASP A 107 11.34 10.55 5.14
N LEU A 108 11.00 9.48 5.84
CA LEU A 108 10.20 9.50 7.08
C LEU A 108 10.96 9.01 8.30
N VAL A 109 12.27 8.79 8.16
CA VAL A 109 13.10 8.32 9.26
C VAL A 109 13.17 9.35 10.38
N ASP A 110 13.08 8.87 11.62
CA ASP A 110 13.34 9.67 12.81
C ASP A 110 14.61 9.13 13.49
N THR A 111 15.68 9.91 13.45
CA THR A 111 16.98 9.53 14.00
C THR A 111 16.98 9.39 15.52
N LEU A 112 15.97 9.95 16.19
CA LEU A 112 15.80 9.87 17.64
C LEU A 112 14.95 8.68 18.07
N GLY A 113 14.51 7.85 17.11
CA GLY A 113 13.65 6.71 17.36
C GLY A 113 12.17 7.09 17.39
N GLU A 114 11.33 6.18 17.87
CA GLU A 114 9.90 6.41 17.91
C GLU A 114 9.54 7.45 18.98
N PRO A 115 8.77 8.51 18.66
CA PRO A 115 8.35 9.48 19.65
C PRO A 115 7.33 8.88 20.62
N PRO A 116 7.22 9.41 21.84
CA PRO A 116 6.20 8.95 22.78
C PRO A 116 4.79 9.19 22.22
N PRO A 117 3.86 8.25 22.42
CA PRO A 117 2.51 8.40 21.91
C PRO A 117 1.78 9.54 22.63
N ARG A 118 0.79 10.13 21.90
CA ARG A 118 -0.08 11.12 22.51
C ARG A 118 -0.95 10.44 23.56
N ARG A 119 -0.99 11.02 24.77
CA ARG A 119 -1.85 10.48 25.83
C ARG A 119 -3.33 10.66 25.46
N PRO A 120 -4.19 9.64 25.68
CA PRO A 120 -5.61 9.71 25.33
C PRO A 120 -6.36 10.86 26.01
N TRP A 121 -5.86 11.31 27.17
CA TRP A 121 -6.51 12.33 27.98
C TRP A 121 -5.93 13.74 27.78
N GLY A 122 -5.03 13.94 26.83
CA GLY A 122 -4.39 15.24 26.59
C GLY A 122 -3.49 15.73 27.68
N ARG A 123 -3.04 14.90 28.56
CA ARG A 123 -2.14 15.22 29.69
C ARG A 123 -0.70 14.83 29.42
#